data_57ed0a3485e06b066b9cdbf5a4c827b7
#
_entry.id   57ed0a3485e06b066b9cdbf5a4c827b7
#
_cell.length_a   1.000
_cell.length_b   1.000
_cell.length_c   1.000
_cell.angle_alpha   90.00
_cell.angle_beta   90.00
_cell.angle_gamma   90.00
#
_symmetry.space_group_name_H-M   'P 1'
#
loop_
_entity.id
_entity.type
_entity.pdbx_description
1 polymer ?
#
loop_
_entity_poly.entity_id
_entity_poly.type
_entity_poly.pdbx_seq_one_letter_code
_entity_poly.pdbx_strand_id
1 'polypeptide(L)'
;FDTANLVVEQTSRGVEADATFTYGNFSMMTSVGYMDVDVEEQDGFNPVAPLTPDLTLAIGPQYTFELDGGDSIRVRADYSYRAEMYGEPTSAPERMTKLDSRELVNFDIAYTPANDAYTVALYGRNIFDERYDNARLNTGDYILQILSNDASEFGVRFSTEF
;
A
#
# COMPACT_ATOMS: atom_id res chain seq x y z
N PHE A 1 -15.30 -32.94 -4.83
CA PHE A 1 -14.92 -31.61 -5.36
C PHE A 1 -14.89 -31.72 -6.88
N ASP A 2 -15.87 -31.10 -7.56
CA ASP A 2 -15.77 -30.89 -9.00
C ASP A 2 -14.97 -29.60 -9.22
N THR A 3 -13.81 -29.72 -9.84
CA THR A 3 -13.01 -28.58 -10.31
C THR A 3 -13.32 -28.38 -11.77
N ALA A 4 -14.01 -27.29 -12.10
CA ALA A 4 -14.19 -26.85 -13.47
C ALA A 4 -13.13 -25.78 -13.80
N ASN A 5 -12.45 -25.91 -14.93
CA ASN A 5 -11.66 -24.82 -15.49
C ASN A 5 -12.60 -23.85 -16.18
N LEU A 6 -12.72 -22.66 -15.65
CA LEU A 6 -13.44 -21.57 -16.27
C LEU A 6 -12.52 -20.90 -17.29
N VAL A 7 -12.89 -20.87 -18.54
CA VAL A 7 -12.21 -20.10 -19.59
C VAL A 7 -13.08 -18.87 -19.86
N VAL A 8 -12.66 -17.72 -19.32
CA VAL A 8 -13.36 -16.45 -19.53
C VAL A 8 -12.43 -15.48 -20.25
N GLU A 9 -13.00 -14.62 -21.09
CA GLU A 9 -12.27 -13.50 -21.66
C GLU A 9 -12.17 -12.38 -20.62
N GLN A 10 -10.96 -11.82 -20.45
CA GLN A 10 -10.70 -10.72 -19.55
C GLN A 10 -10.06 -9.58 -20.32
N THR A 11 -10.62 -8.38 -20.19
CA THR A 11 -10.05 -7.14 -20.72
C THR A 11 -9.61 -6.24 -19.58
N SER A 12 -8.33 -5.86 -19.57
CA SER A 12 -7.78 -4.92 -18.58
C SER A 12 -7.38 -3.62 -19.28
N ARG A 13 -7.78 -2.48 -18.73
CA ARG A 13 -7.40 -1.15 -19.20
C ARG A 13 -7.02 -0.30 -18.00
N GLY A 14 -5.96 0.49 -18.13
CA GLY A 14 -5.52 1.30 -17.02
C GLY A 14 -4.54 2.38 -17.40
N VAL A 15 -4.20 3.18 -16.39
CA VAL A 15 -3.18 4.22 -16.47
C VAL A 15 -2.35 4.15 -15.20
N GLU A 16 -1.03 4.19 -15.38
CA GLU A 16 -0.06 4.31 -14.28
C GLU A 16 0.77 5.57 -14.49
N ALA A 17 1.04 6.29 -13.42
CA ALA A 17 1.88 7.47 -13.45
C ALA A 17 2.73 7.56 -12.17
N ASP A 18 4.03 7.80 -12.38
CA ASP A 18 4.99 8.09 -11.32
C ASP A 18 5.54 9.49 -11.53
N ALA A 19 5.62 10.28 -10.46
CA ALA A 19 6.19 11.60 -10.50
C ALA A 19 7.11 11.85 -9.31
N THR A 20 8.21 12.55 -9.57
CA THR A 20 9.08 13.10 -8.53
C THR A 20 9.16 14.60 -8.72
N PHE A 21 8.83 15.34 -7.67
CA PHE A 21 8.92 16.78 -7.63
C PHE A 21 9.99 17.18 -6.60
N THR A 22 10.86 18.15 -6.97
CA THR A 22 11.88 18.68 -6.07
C THR A 22 11.95 20.21 -6.23
N TYR A 23 11.90 20.91 -5.10
CA TYR A 23 12.05 22.34 -5.05
C TYR A 23 12.78 22.77 -3.75
N GLY A 24 14.00 23.25 -3.87
CA GLY A 24 14.87 23.53 -2.72
C GLY A 24 15.04 22.28 -1.85
N ASN A 25 14.72 22.42 -0.58
CA ASN A 25 14.83 21.34 0.41
C ASN A 25 13.58 20.44 0.48
N PHE A 26 12.57 20.70 -0.35
CA PHE A 26 11.38 19.88 -0.46
C PHE A 26 11.50 18.89 -1.60
N SER A 27 11.10 17.63 -1.35
CA SER A 27 10.88 16.64 -2.40
C SER A 27 9.60 15.85 -2.14
N MET A 28 8.97 15.37 -3.20
CA MET A 28 7.78 14.54 -3.11
C MET A 28 7.83 13.48 -4.21
N MET A 29 7.59 12.24 -3.82
CA MET A 29 7.37 11.13 -4.74
C MET A 29 5.88 10.80 -4.73
N THR A 30 5.32 10.56 -5.91
CA THR A 30 3.90 10.18 -6.07
C THR A 30 3.81 9.09 -7.10
N SER A 31 3.03 8.06 -6.79
CA SER A 31 2.64 7.00 -7.70
C SER A 31 1.13 6.85 -7.68
N VAL A 32 0.51 6.71 -8.84
CA VAL A 32 -0.91 6.44 -8.99
C VAL A 32 -1.10 5.36 -10.05
N GLY A 33 -1.90 4.35 -9.73
CA GLY A 33 -2.35 3.33 -10.67
C GLY A 33 -3.87 3.28 -10.67
N TYR A 34 -4.47 3.41 -11.85
CA TYR A 34 -5.89 3.16 -12.08
C TYR A 34 -6.04 2.02 -13.07
N MET A 35 -6.85 1.03 -12.73
CA MET A 35 -7.10 -0.15 -13.55
C MET A 35 -8.59 -0.49 -13.54
N ASP A 36 -9.13 -0.65 -14.73
CA ASP A 36 -10.49 -1.16 -14.97
C ASP A 36 -10.36 -2.54 -15.63
N VAL A 37 -10.96 -3.55 -15.00
CA VAL A 37 -10.89 -4.93 -15.48
C VAL A 37 -12.28 -5.47 -15.65
N ASP A 38 -12.61 -5.76 -16.91
CA ASP A 38 -13.84 -6.37 -17.31
C ASP A 38 -13.63 -7.86 -17.57
N VAL A 39 -14.44 -8.70 -16.93
CA VAL A 39 -14.38 -10.16 -17.07
C VAL A 39 -15.72 -10.62 -17.62
N GLU A 40 -15.70 -11.34 -18.73
CA GLU A 40 -16.91 -11.78 -19.42
C GLU A 40 -17.79 -12.67 -18.54
N GLU A 41 -19.08 -12.34 -18.45
CA GLU A 41 -20.08 -13.10 -17.71
C GLU A 41 -20.33 -14.45 -18.37
N GLN A 42 -20.36 -15.53 -17.59
CA GLN A 42 -20.61 -16.86 -18.08
C GLN A 42 -21.71 -17.56 -17.25
N ASP A 43 -22.82 -17.94 -17.91
CA ASP A 43 -23.90 -18.82 -17.41
C ASP A 43 -24.31 -18.60 -15.94
N GLY A 44 -24.61 -17.35 -15.55
CA GLY A 44 -25.07 -17.00 -14.20
C GLY A 44 -23.95 -16.92 -13.15
N PHE A 45 -22.70 -16.98 -13.57
CA PHE A 45 -21.54 -16.71 -12.77
C PHE A 45 -21.04 -15.29 -13.08
N ASN A 46 -20.91 -14.44 -12.06
CA ASN A 46 -20.38 -13.08 -12.20
C ASN A 46 -18.88 -13.07 -11.83
N PRO A 47 -17.98 -13.36 -12.78
CA PRO A 47 -16.56 -13.38 -12.49
C PRO A 47 -16.03 -11.96 -12.28
N VAL A 48 -15.01 -11.84 -11.46
CA VAL A 48 -14.22 -10.61 -11.26
C VAL A 48 -12.74 -10.96 -11.29
N ALA A 49 -11.90 -10.00 -11.64
CA ALA A 49 -10.47 -10.18 -11.51
C ALA A 49 -10.06 -10.17 -10.03
N PRO A 50 -9.54 -11.28 -9.48
CA PRO A 50 -9.14 -11.32 -8.09
C PRO A 50 -7.86 -10.51 -7.86
N LEU A 51 -7.74 -9.93 -6.65
CA LEU A 51 -6.57 -9.18 -6.19
C LEU A 51 -6.19 -7.99 -7.10
N THR A 52 -7.19 -7.43 -7.79
CA THR A 52 -7.02 -6.30 -8.72
C THR A 52 -7.81 -5.11 -8.18
N PRO A 53 -7.18 -4.18 -7.44
CA PRO A 53 -7.83 -2.96 -6.99
C PRO A 53 -7.95 -1.96 -8.16
N ASP A 54 -9.07 -1.24 -8.23
CA ASP A 54 -9.30 -0.23 -9.27
C ASP A 54 -8.39 0.98 -9.11
N LEU A 55 -7.95 1.29 -7.88
CA LEU A 55 -7.11 2.44 -7.59
C LEU A 55 -6.04 2.12 -6.54
N THR A 56 -4.82 2.50 -6.86
CA THR A 56 -3.70 2.57 -5.92
C THR A 56 -3.08 3.95 -5.93
N LEU A 57 -2.66 4.43 -4.76
CA LEU A 57 -2.00 5.73 -4.62
C LEU A 57 -0.89 5.63 -3.59
N ALA A 58 0.26 6.22 -3.88
CA ALA A 58 1.33 6.43 -2.91
C ALA A 58 1.83 7.88 -3.02
N ILE A 59 2.01 8.55 -1.87
CA ILE A 59 2.52 9.91 -1.79
C ILE A 59 3.56 9.95 -0.67
N GLY A 60 4.77 10.45 -0.98
CA GLY A 60 5.88 10.54 -0.03
C GLY A 60 6.53 11.93 -0.02
N PRO A 61 5.92 12.94 0.63
CA PRO A 61 6.57 14.24 0.83
C PRO A 61 7.73 14.14 1.83
N GLN A 62 8.77 14.89 1.55
CA GLN A 62 9.97 15.02 2.39
C GLN A 62 10.43 16.47 2.41
N TYR A 63 10.89 16.94 3.55
CA TYR A 63 11.55 18.23 3.71
C TYR A 63 12.80 18.08 4.55
N THR A 64 13.90 18.72 4.12
CA THR A 64 15.15 18.77 4.86
C THR A 64 15.37 20.19 5.41
N PHE A 65 15.40 20.31 6.72
CA PHE A 65 15.78 21.52 7.43
C PHE A 65 17.30 21.56 7.61
N GLU A 66 17.94 22.57 7.07
CA GLU A 66 19.34 22.87 7.31
C GLU A 66 19.45 23.73 8.54
N LEU A 67 20.25 23.30 9.52
CA LEU A 67 20.45 24.02 10.78
C LEU A 67 21.75 24.82 10.74
N ASP A 68 21.81 25.82 11.65
CA ASP A 68 23.04 26.57 11.87
C ASP A 68 24.17 25.60 12.31
N GLY A 69 25.30 25.65 11.59
CA GLY A 69 26.44 24.75 11.86
C GLY A 69 26.55 23.57 10.89
N GLY A 70 25.57 23.38 9.99
CA GLY A 70 25.59 22.37 8.94
C GLY A 70 24.91 21.05 9.31
N ASP A 71 24.32 20.97 10.50
CA ASP A 71 23.46 19.82 10.86
C ASP A 71 22.17 19.83 10.03
N SER A 72 21.51 18.70 9.90
CA SER A 72 20.23 18.63 9.18
C SER A 72 19.19 17.81 9.92
N ILE A 73 17.91 18.19 9.72
CA ILE A 73 16.75 17.40 10.12
C ILE A 73 15.91 17.11 8.87
N ARG A 74 15.79 15.84 8.52
CA ARG A 74 14.90 15.38 7.48
C ARG A 74 13.59 14.88 8.06
N VAL A 75 12.47 15.39 7.57
CA VAL A 75 11.13 14.93 7.90
C VAL A 75 10.51 14.33 6.65
N ARG A 76 10.03 13.10 6.74
CA ARG A 76 9.34 12.39 5.67
C ARG A 76 8.05 11.79 6.19
N ALA A 77 7.01 11.84 5.38
CA ALA A 77 5.78 11.08 5.56
C ALA A 77 5.53 10.23 4.32
N ASP A 78 4.95 9.06 4.50
CA ASP A 78 4.53 8.19 3.40
C ASP A 78 3.06 7.80 3.62
N TYR A 79 2.22 8.12 2.65
CA TYR A 79 0.84 7.70 2.58
C TYR A 79 0.67 6.69 1.45
N SER A 80 -0.03 5.59 1.70
CA SER A 80 -0.43 4.65 0.68
C SER A 80 -1.89 4.26 0.82
N TYR A 81 -2.58 4.24 -0.33
CA TYR A 81 -3.96 3.83 -0.47
C TYR A 81 -4.09 2.69 -1.48
N ARG A 82 -4.96 1.75 -1.18
CA ARG A 82 -5.41 0.71 -2.10
C ARG A 82 -6.93 0.60 -1.99
N ALA A 83 -7.63 0.67 -3.12
CA ALA A 83 -9.06 0.45 -3.18
C ALA A 83 -9.45 -0.98 -2.75
N GLU A 84 -10.71 -1.20 -2.46
CA GLU A 84 -11.28 -2.52 -2.23
C GLU A 84 -11.04 -3.44 -3.44
N MET A 85 -11.03 -4.75 -3.20
CA MET A 85 -10.85 -5.75 -4.25
C MET A 85 -11.45 -7.09 -3.80
N TYR A 86 -11.58 -8.04 -4.71
CA TYR A 86 -12.02 -9.39 -4.36
C TYR A 86 -10.83 -10.34 -4.20
N GLY A 87 -10.89 -11.24 -3.23
CA GLY A 87 -9.86 -12.25 -2.99
C GLY A 87 -9.99 -13.47 -3.92
N GLU A 88 -11.19 -13.70 -4.46
CA GLU A 88 -11.54 -14.81 -5.37
C GLU A 88 -12.16 -14.28 -6.66
N PRO A 89 -12.16 -15.06 -7.76
CA PRO A 89 -12.67 -14.64 -9.05
C PRO A 89 -14.21 -14.59 -9.13
N THR A 90 -14.87 -14.10 -8.09
CA THR A 90 -16.33 -13.94 -8.00
C THR A 90 -16.71 -12.76 -7.12
N SER A 91 -17.73 -12.01 -7.53
CA SER A 91 -18.36 -10.96 -6.74
C SER A 91 -19.56 -11.45 -5.92
N ALA A 92 -19.86 -12.75 -5.94
CA ALA A 92 -21.01 -13.32 -5.23
C ALA A 92 -20.97 -12.98 -3.73
N PRO A 93 -21.98 -12.28 -3.19
CA PRO A 93 -21.97 -11.80 -1.79
C PRO A 93 -21.84 -12.93 -0.76
N GLU A 94 -22.39 -14.11 -1.06
CA GLU A 94 -22.32 -15.30 -0.22
C GLU A 94 -20.90 -15.86 -0.08
N ARG A 95 -20.00 -15.50 -1.00
CA ARG A 95 -18.58 -15.90 -0.92
C ARG A 95 -17.81 -15.06 0.10
N MET A 96 -18.25 -13.83 0.37
CA MET A 96 -17.67 -12.92 1.37
C MET A 96 -16.14 -12.74 1.24
N THR A 97 -15.63 -12.77 0.02
CA THR A 97 -14.17 -12.70 -0.25
C THR A 97 -13.68 -11.28 -0.55
N LYS A 98 -14.56 -10.30 -0.46
CA LYS A 98 -14.20 -8.88 -0.65
C LYS A 98 -13.22 -8.44 0.44
N LEU A 99 -12.14 -7.79 0.02
CA LEU A 99 -11.15 -7.14 0.85
C LEU A 99 -11.42 -5.64 0.82
N ASP A 100 -11.57 -5.04 1.99
CA ASP A 100 -11.82 -3.61 2.12
C ASP A 100 -10.64 -2.76 1.63
N SER A 101 -10.89 -1.49 1.34
CA SER A 101 -9.83 -0.52 1.04
C SER A 101 -8.87 -0.40 2.22
N ARG A 102 -7.64 0.03 1.94
CA ARG A 102 -6.59 0.16 2.96
C ARG A 102 -5.87 1.49 2.80
N GLU A 103 -5.64 2.15 3.94
CA GLU A 103 -4.87 3.39 4.04
C GLU A 103 -3.77 3.22 5.08
N LEU A 104 -2.52 3.44 4.70
CA LEU A 104 -1.39 3.37 5.62
C LEU A 104 -0.63 4.68 5.62
N VAL A 105 -0.28 5.14 6.82
CA VAL A 105 0.57 6.32 7.02
C VAL A 105 1.79 5.93 7.85
N ASN A 106 2.95 6.32 7.33
CA ASN A 106 4.23 6.16 8.01
C ASN A 106 4.94 7.52 8.10
N PHE A 107 5.89 7.67 9.02
CA PHE A 107 6.79 8.82 9.07
C PHE A 107 8.21 8.43 9.46
N ASP A 108 9.15 9.30 9.11
CA ASP A 108 10.57 9.23 9.52
C ASP A 108 11.07 10.65 9.77
N ILE A 109 11.65 10.89 10.94
CA ILE A 109 12.31 12.15 11.31
C ILE A 109 13.76 11.82 11.66
N ALA A 110 14.70 12.24 10.84
CA ALA A 110 16.09 11.90 10.96
C ALA A 110 16.96 13.15 11.21
N TYR A 111 17.79 13.12 12.23
CA TYR A 111 18.83 14.09 12.50
C TYR A 111 20.19 13.56 12.05
N THR A 112 20.94 14.39 11.33
CA THR A 112 22.30 14.10 10.87
C THR A 112 23.19 15.31 11.20
N PRO A 113 24.30 15.14 11.96
CA PRO A 113 25.24 16.22 12.25
C PRO A 113 26.06 16.61 11.00
N ALA A 114 26.65 17.80 11.03
CA ALA A 114 27.42 18.37 9.94
C ALA A 114 28.62 17.54 9.44
N ASN A 115 29.14 16.67 10.29
CA ASN A 115 30.26 15.78 9.96
C ASN A 115 29.80 14.40 9.43
N ASP A 116 28.49 14.18 9.25
CA ASP A 116 27.88 12.93 8.79
C ASP A 116 28.28 11.68 9.58
N ALA A 117 28.81 11.85 10.81
CA ALA A 117 29.34 10.73 11.59
C ALA A 117 28.25 9.71 12.00
N TYR A 118 27.02 10.15 12.12
CA TYR A 118 25.88 9.29 12.46
C TYR A 118 24.54 9.90 12.03
N THR A 119 23.52 9.08 12.02
CA THR A 119 22.12 9.52 11.87
C THR A 119 21.28 8.91 12.97
N VAL A 120 20.47 9.71 13.66
CA VAL A 120 19.44 9.24 14.59
C VAL A 120 18.07 9.52 13.97
N ALA A 121 17.24 8.52 13.85
CA ALA A 121 15.90 8.67 13.29
C ALA A 121 14.83 8.14 14.25
N LEU A 122 13.77 8.93 14.43
CA LEU A 122 12.49 8.51 15.01
C LEU A 122 11.58 8.11 13.84
N TYR A 123 10.98 6.92 13.92
CA TYR A 123 10.06 6.47 12.90
C TYR A 123 8.74 5.95 13.49
N GLY A 124 7.68 6.01 12.69
CA GLY A 124 6.41 5.37 12.95
C GLY A 124 5.91 4.69 11.67
N ARG A 125 5.40 3.47 11.82
CA ARG A 125 4.77 2.70 10.76
C ARG A 125 3.34 2.41 11.13
N ASN A 126 2.44 2.43 10.13
CA ASN A 126 1.02 2.24 10.35
C ASN A 126 0.52 3.01 11.58
N ILE A 127 0.77 4.33 11.61
CA ILE A 127 0.61 5.15 12.83
C ILE A 127 -0.84 5.25 13.33
N PHE A 128 -1.82 4.91 12.48
CA PHE A 128 -3.23 4.87 12.83
C PHE A 128 -3.73 3.47 13.22
N ASP A 129 -2.82 2.47 13.29
CA ASP A 129 -3.13 1.06 13.61
C ASP A 129 -4.22 0.48 12.70
N GLU A 130 -4.15 0.79 11.40
CA GLU A 130 -5.09 0.27 10.40
C GLU A 130 -5.03 -1.26 10.38
N ARG A 131 -6.18 -1.90 10.54
CA ARG A 131 -6.33 -3.36 10.53
C ARG A 131 -7.00 -3.79 9.24
N TYR A 132 -6.34 -4.63 8.48
CA TYR A 132 -6.84 -5.06 7.19
C TYR A 132 -6.55 -6.54 6.91
N ASP A 133 -7.33 -7.09 6.01
CA ASP A 133 -7.14 -8.45 5.54
C ASP A 133 -6.17 -8.48 4.35
N ASN A 134 -5.21 -9.39 4.40
CA ASN A 134 -4.35 -9.71 3.28
C ASN A 134 -5.02 -10.68 2.29
N ALA A 135 -5.86 -11.58 2.80
CA ALA A 135 -6.63 -12.51 1.97
C ALA A 135 -7.88 -12.98 2.71
N ARG A 136 -8.92 -13.26 1.92
CA ARG A 136 -10.12 -14.01 2.33
C ARG A 136 -10.37 -15.09 1.30
N LEU A 137 -10.57 -16.33 1.78
CA LEU A 137 -10.86 -17.49 0.95
C LEU A 137 -12.11 -18.19 1.48
N ASN A 138 -13.04 -18.47 0.62
CA ASN A 138 -14.23 -19.24 0.97
C ASN A 138 -14.03 -20.71 0.59
N THR A 139 -14.00 -21.60 1.60
CA THR A 139 -13.83 -23.04 1.38
C THR A 139 -15.16 -23.77 1.18
N GLY A 140 -16.29 -23.05 1.22
CA GLY A 140 -17.63 -23.63 1.20
C GLY A 140 -18.21 -23.82 2.61
N ASP A 141 -17.44 -24.38 3.52
CA ASP A 141 -17.88 -24.63 4.91
C ASP A 141 -17.51 -23.48 5.86
N TYR A 142 -16.44 -22.76 5.57
CA TYR A 142 -15.97 -21.61 6.36
C TYR A 142 -15.16 -20.62 5.50
N ILE A 143 -14.99 -19.42 6.03
CA ILE A 143 -14.15 -18.38 5.43
C ILE A 143 -12.82 -18.36 6.17
N LEU A 144 -11.73 -18.57 5.44
CA LEU A 144 -10.38 -18.36 5.93
C LEU A 144 -10.02 -16.88 5.73
N GLN A 145 -9.68 -16.23 6.82
CA GLN A 145 -9.27 -14.82 6.84
C GLN A 145 -7.81 -14.74 7.28
N ILE A 146 -6.98 -14.08 6.48
CA ILE A 146 -5.58 -13.83 6.76
C ILE A 146 -5.42 -12.35 7.07
N LEU A 147 -5.33 -12.03 8.35
CA LEU A 147 -5.12 -10.67 8.83
C LEU A 147 -3.69 -10.20 8.58
N SER A 148 -3.51 -8.89 8.39
CA SER A 148 -2.21 -8.28 8.41
C SER A 148 -1.61 -8.31 9.83
N ASN A 149 -0.29 -8.53 9.91
CA ASN A 149 0.49 -8.37 11.13
C ASN A 149 1.03 -6.95 11.31
N ASP A 150 0.70 -6.02 10.42
CA ASP A 150 1.21 -4.64 10.44
C ASP A 150 0.50 -3.80 11.51
N ALA A 151 0.75 -4.12 12.78
CA ALA A 151 0.35 -3.26 13.89
C ALA A 151 1.13 -1.92 13.84
N SER A 152 0.61 -0.89 14.51
CA SER A 152 1.35 0.35 14.67
C SER A 152 2.68 0.09 15.38
N GLU A 153 3.77 0.60 14.81
CA GLU A 153 5.13 0.46 15.32
C GLU A 153 5.78 1.84 15.41
N PHE A 154 6.43 2.10 16.53
CA PHE A 154 7.23 3.31 16.73
C PHE A 154 8.61 2.90 17.24
N GLY A 155 9.65 3.56 16.75
CA GLY A 155 11.01 3.23 17.15
C GLY A 155 12.04 4.31 16.88
N VAL A 156 13.24 4.05 17.36
CA VAL A 156 14.44 4.87 17.13
C VAL A 156 15.45 4.02 16.39
N ARG A 157 16.02 4.56 15.32
CA ARG A 157 17.09 3.94 14.54
C ARG A 157 18.36 4.80 14.70
N PHE A 158 19.47 4.15 14.95
CA PHE A 158 20.80 4.74 14.92
C PHE A 158 21.61 4.10 13.80
N SER A 159 22.25 4.92 12.97
CA SER A 159 23.12 4.47 11.87
C SER A 159 24.44 5.23 11.92
N THR A 160 25.55 4.57 11.62
CA THR A 160 26.88 5.17 11.49
C THR A 160 27.61 4.50 10.34
N GLU A 161 28.43 5.28 9.61
CA GLU A 161 29.32 4.78 8.56
C GLU A 161 30.76 4.84 9.12
N PHE A 162 31.53 3.80 8.85
CA PHE A 162 32.94 3.66 9.28
C PHE A 162 33.90 3.76 8.09
#